data_0352c1bbc21b3d49f93c694644ef9db1
#
_entry.id   0352c1bbc21b3d49f93c694644ef9db1
#
_cell.length_a   1.000
_cell.length_b   1.000
_cell.length_c   1.000
_cell.angle_alpha   90.00
_cell.angle_beta   90.00
_cell.angle_gamma   90.00
#
_symmetry.space_group_name_H-M   'P 1'
#
loop_
_entity.id
_entity.type
_entity.pdbx_description
1 polymer ?
#
loop_
_entity_poly.entity_id
_entity_poly.type
_entity_poly.pdbx_seq_one_letter_code
_entity_poly.pdbx_strand_id
1 'polypeptide(L)'
;MARSIKKELAALLLAAAVLAPGQASASKLEVTSKADTASKPAQSKDWKNPKKYSKDIPVQFLSINDLHGNLSTTGTATLGQKSYSNAGTVARLAAYLDQAQKDFKKKNKQGTTFRVESGDMVGASPANSSLLQDEPTMHALKAMKFTIGTLGNHEFDEGLGEFNRILLGKKPTKKYNSAEMAYPHQKSGIKLIVANVVRKSTGKVPYGWKPYTIKTVKAGKKKAKVGFIGVLTTEMPTLTTKKNYSAFKYLDEAKTIAKYEKVLRKKGVKAIVVLAHKGVDTAADSKGKLTTSGDSVKILKKLNKIDPKNTVDLMIAGHSHQYANAKVGKTRLVQALKYGQAYTDSIGYISPKTKDFVKGCLVSHVYPVLSAADDPKTKDNKTVVKIVADADKRVSAITKQKIATAQKAETITGRENNNTSNENAVGDLVVDAQLSEANRQGFKADFAMTNGGGVRSGLAVGSDKSITYGAAMAVQPFGNSLKVLAMTGKQILDALNQQYQLDGHYYLLVSGLHYVYTKDAAGKVKIVKVYVGEGEKTELSLTKTYRVVANEFIAGGGDHFIQFTAGKKVGILTGTDTETFINYLKQQTASGKQIASPALNRKVEISAAQAAALEK
;
A
#
# COMPACT_ATOMS: atom_id res chain seq x y z
N MET A 1 -60.53 24.70 -2.72
CA MET A 1 -59.36 24.82 -3.64
C MET A 1 -58.06 24.21 -3.12
N ALA A 2 -58.07 23.23 -2.23
CA ALA A 2 -56.85 22.64 -1.64
C ALA A 2 -56.71 21.12 -1.86
N ARG A 3 -57.49 20.56 -2.80
CA ARG A 3 -57.45 19.12 -3.15
C ARG A 3 -57.00 18.80 -4.60
N SER A 4 -56.76 19.84 -5.45
CA SER A 4 -56.35 19.67 -6.85
C SER A 4 -54.82 19.69 -7.05
N ILE A 5 -54.06 20.30 -6.16
CA ILE A 5 -52.59 20.48 -6.33
C ILE A 5 -51.78 19.23 -5.94
N LYS A 6 -52.34 18.28 -5.20
CA LYS A 6 -51.66 17.04 -4.81
C LYS A 6 -51.69 15.91 -5.85
N LYS A 7 -52.48 16.03 -6.90
CA LYS A 7 -52.56 15.01 -7.97
C LYS A 7 -51.68 15.34 -9.18
N GLU A 8 -51.31 16.58 -9.39
CA GLU A 8 -50.43 16.96 -10.50
C GLU A 8 -48.93 16.82 -10.16
N LEU A 9 -48.53 16.89 -8.88
CA LEU A 9 -47.15 16.60 -8.47
C LEU A 9 -46.80 15.10 -8.43
N ALA A 10 -47.79 14.21 -8.42
CA ALA A 10 -47.57 12.76 -8.48
C ALA A 10 -47.45 12.23 -9.93
N ALA A 11 -47.91 13.00 -10.93
CA ALA A 11 -47.80 12.61 -12.35
C ALA A 11 -46.49 13.10 -13.02
N LEU A 12 -45.80 14.09 -12.44
CA LEU A 12 -44.50 14.56 -12.97
C LEU A 12 -43.31 13.77 -12.46
N LEU A 13 -43.46 12.90 -11.48
CA LEU A 13 -42.39 12.03 -10.94
C LEU A 13 -42.34 10.63 -11.59
N LEU A 14 -43.26 10.33 -12.52
CA LEU A 14 -43.28 9.04 -13.24
C LEU A 14 -42.81 9.14 -14.71
N ALA A 15 -42.50 10.33 -15.24
CA ALA A 15 -42.12 10.52 -16.65
C ALA A 15 -40.60 10.80 -16.86
N ALA A 16 -39.80 10.78 -15.80
CA ALA A 16 -38.34 11.00 -15.88
C ALA A 16 -37.50 9.71 -15.76
N ALA A 17 -38.12 8.54 -15.93
CA ALA A 17 -37.43 7.25 -15.75
C ALA A 17 -37.19 6.48 -17.07
N VAL A 18 -37.22 7.14 -18.23
CA VAL A 18 -36.85 6.48 -19.49
C VAL A 18 -36.04 7.46 -20.33
N LEU A 19 -34.74 7.26 -20.30
CA LEU A 19 -33.68 7.49 -21.30
C LEU A 19 -32.36 7.89 -20.60
N ALA A 20 -31.72 6.89 -19.97
CA ALA A 20 -30.28 6.97 -19.72
C ALA A 20 -29.59 6.00 -20.68
N PRO A 21 -28.59 6.45 -21.48
CA PRO A 21 -27.84 5.54 -22.34
C PRO A 21 -26.93 4.66 -21.47
N GLY A 22 -27.06 3.35 -21.68
CA GLY A 22 -26.03 2.34 -21.46
C GLY A 22 -25.19 2.44 -20.19
N GLN A 23 -25.73 2.26 -19.00
CA GLN A 23 -24.95 1.78 -17.88
C GLN A 23 -24.55 0.33 -18.19
N ALA A 24 -23.27 0.12 -18.49
CA ALA A 24 -22.67 -1.20 -18.42
C ALA A 24 -23.11 -1.84 -17.09
N SER A 25 -23.75 -3.00 -17.17
CA SER A 25 -24.29 -3.72 -16.04
C SER A 25 -23.20 -3.82 -14.96
N ALA A 26 -23.38 -3.09 -13.86
CA ALA A 26 -22.57 -3.23 -12.67
C ALA A 26 -22.66 -4.70 -12.27
N SER A 27 -21.58 -5.46 -12.55
CA SER A 27 -21.48 -6.86 -12.13
C SER A 27 -21.78 -6.90 -10.64
N LYS A 28 -22.73 -7.74 -10.20
CA LYS A 28 -23.09 -7.92 -8.79
C LYS A 28 -21.82 -8.00 -7.95
N LEU A 29 -21.54 -6.93 -7.18
CA LEU A 29 -20.47 -6.87 -6.22
C LEU A 29 -20.81 -7.85 -5.09
N GLU A 30 -19.87 -8.70 -4.71
CA GLU A 30 -20.11 -9.58 -3.56
C GLU A 30 -19.96 -8.79 -2.26
N VAL A 31 -20.92 -8.96 -1.40
CA VAL A 31 -21.01 -8.28 -0.12
C VAL A 31 -20.38 -9.13 0.95
N THR A 32 -19.54 -8.51 1.76
CA THR A 32 -19.07 -9.15 2.98
C THR A 32 -20.23 -9.23 3.99
N SER A 33 -20.49 -10.42 4.50
CA SER A 33 -21.43 -10.58 5.60
C SER A 33 -20.82 -10.08 6.90
N LYS A 34 -21.25 -8.95 7.40
CA LYS A 34 -20.82 -8.28 8.64
C LYS A 34 -19.35 -7.84 8.66
N ALA A 35 -19.12 -6.61 9.04
CA ALA A 35 -17.78 -6.12 9.37
C ALA A 35 -17.17 -7.01 10.48
N ASP A 36 -15.88 -7.31 10.35
CA ASP A 36 -15.14 -7.93 11.45
C ASP A 36 -15.03 -6.89 12.57
N THR A 37 -15.92 -6.99 13.56
CA THR A 37 -15.96 -6.09 14.72
C THR A 37 -15.20 -6.66 15.92
N ALA A 38 -14.49 -7.78 15.71
CA ALA A 38 -13.79 -8.46 16.79
C ALA A 38 -12.57 -7.65 17.24
N SER A 39 -12.63 -7.12 18.45
CA SER A 39 -11.54 -6.41 19.12
C SER A 39 -10.51 -7.33 19.79
N LYS A 40 -10.59 -8.64 19.58
CA LYS A 40 -9.73 -9.65 20.20
C LYS A 40 -9.36 -10.73 19.19
N PRO A 41 -8.22 -11.43 19.36
CA PRO A 41 -7.86 -12.58 18.53
C PRO A 41 -9.02 -13.58 18.44
N ALA A 42 -9.07 -14.32 17.33
CA ALA A 42 -10.12 -15.27 17.03
C ALA A 42 -10.53 -16.09 18.24
N GLN A 43 -11.77 -15.92 18.69
CA GLN A 43 -12.32 -16.76 19.75
C GLN A 43 -12.92 -18.02 19.12
N SER A 44 -12.93 -19.05 19.91
CA SER A 44 -13.40 -20.37 19.47
C SER A 44 -14.83 -20.42 18.95
N LYS A 45 -15.68 -19.45 19.33
CA LYS A 45 -17.05 -19.31 18.83
C LYS A 45 -17.12 -18.78 17.39
N ASP A 46 -16.05 -18.12 16.92
CA ASP A 46 -15.96 -17.56 15.56
C ASP A 46 -15.63 -18.63 14.52
N TRP A 47 -15.20 -19.80 14.96
CA TRP A 47 -14.80 -20.90 14.11
C TRP A 47 -15.92 -21.92 13.91
N LYS A 48 -15.93 -22.57 12.76
CA LYS A 48 -16.84 -23.70 12.52
C LYS A 48 -16.57 -24.80 13.54
N ASN A 49 -17.63 -25.46 14.02
CA ASN A 49 -17.54 -26.47 15.05
C ASN A 49 -16.55 -27.58 14.68
N PRO A 50 -15.41 -27.74 15.41
CA PRO A 50 -14.38 -28.74 15.08
C PRO A 50 -14.89 -30.18 15.13
N LYS A 51 -15.86 -30.48 15.97
CA LYS A 51 -16.45 -31.85 16.07
C LYS A 51 -17.09 -32.30 14.76
N LYS A 52 -17.73 -31.37 14.03
CA LYS A 52 -18.33 -31.65 12.71
C LYS A 52 -17.28 -32.09 11.67
N TYR A 53 -16.04 -31.66 11.82
CA TYR A 53 -14.93 -31.93 10.90
C TYR A 53 -13.88 -32.86 11.47
N SER A 54 -14.26 -33.73 12.42
CA SER A 54 -13.33 -34.68 13.09
C SER A 54 -12.63 -35.66 12.13
N LYS A 55 -13.20 -35.90 10.95
CA LYS A 55 -12.62 -36.74 9.89
C LYS A 55 -11.66 -35.95 8.97
N ASP A 56 -11.59 -34.64 9.07
CA ASP A 56 -10.83 -33.78 8.18
C ASP A 56 -9.55 -33.25 8.85
N ILE A 57 -8.70 -32.54 8.09
CA ILE A 57 -7.42 -32.02 8.55
C ILE A 57 -7.57 -30.52 8.78
N PRO A 58 -7.49 -30.03 10.02
CA PRO A 58 -7.61 -28.61 10.30
C PRO A 58 -6.36 -27.85 9.88
N VAL A 59 -6.55 -26.71 9.22
CA VAL A 59 -5.49 -25.79 8.80
C VAL A 59 -5.85 -24.36 9.13
N GLN A 60 -4.84 -23.58 9.51
CA GLN A 60 -4.93 -22.16 9.78
C GLN A 60 -3.92 -21.41 8.91
N PHE A 61 -4.34 -20.28 8.36
CA PHE A 61 -3.50 -19.33 7.65
C PHE A 61 -3.56 -18.01 8.40
N LEU A 62 -2.45 -17.63 9.01
CA LEU A 62 -2.23 -16.31 9.58
C LEU A 62 -1.47 -15.50 8.53
N SER A 63 -2.01 -14.36 8.10
CA SER A 63 -1.37 -13.56 7.07
C SER A 63 -1.33 -12.09 7.38
N ILE A 64 -0.33 -11.44 6.82
CA ILE A 64 -0.19 -10.00 6.70
C ILE A 64 0.13 -9.64 5.24
N ASN A 65 0.11 -8.36 4.96
CA ASN A 65 0.49 -7.72 3.71
C ASN A 65 1.04 -6.32 4.01
N ASP A 66 1.82 -5.76 3.08
CA ASP A 66 2.22 -4.35 3.10
C ASP A 66 2.85 -3.93 4.44
N LEU A 67 3.83 -4.70 4.92
CA LEU A 67 4.53 -4.39 6.17
C LEU A 67 5.45 -3.17 6.02
N HIS A 68 6.13 -3.03 4.85
CA HIS A 68 6.99 -1.90 4.52
C HIS A 68 7.99 -1.56 5.64
N GLY A 69 8.66 -2.55 6.20
CA GLY A 69 9.66 -2.30 7.22
C GLY A 69 9.17 -1.59 8.48
N ASN A 70 7.86 -1.49 8.71
CA ASN A 70 7.29 -0.76 9.85
C ASN A 70 7.41 -1.58 11.13
N LEU A 71 8.57 -1.47 11.79
CA LEU A 71 8.90 -2.23 13.00
C LEU A 71 8.23 -1.68 14.26
N SER A 72 8.27 -0.34 14.42
CA SER A 72 7.82 0.37 15.63
C SER A 72 6.61 1.27 15.39
N THR A 73 6.16 1.39 14.14
CA THR A 73 5.10 2.32 13.74
C THR A 73 3.74 1.85 14.23
N THR A 74 2.94 2.79 14.72
CA THR A 74 1.52 2.61 15.01
C THR A 74 0.68 3.53 14.13
N GLY A 75 -0.59 3.22 13.97
CA GLY A 75 -1.51 4.05 13.21
C GLY A 75 -2.96 3.66 13.45
N THR A 76 -3.87 4.22 12.66
CA THR A 76 -5.28 3.87 12.76
C THR A 76 -5.60 2.65 11.90
N ALA A 77 -6.13 1.61 12.52
CA ALA A 77 -6.64 0.41 11.84
C ALA A 77 -8.16 0.53 11.67
N THR A 78 -8.63 0.78 10.45
CA THR A 78 -10.06 0.83 10.15
C THR A 78 -10.50 -0.48 9.49
N LEU A 79 -11.31 -1.26 10.20
CA LEU A 79 -11.87 -2.53 9.75
C LEU A 79 -13.37 -2.37 9.54
N GLY A 80 -13.77 -2.22 8.28
CA GLY A 80 -15.13 -1.85 7.94
C GLY A 80 -15.49 -0.45 8.46
N GLN A 81 -16.38 -0.38 9.45
CA GLN A 81 -16.81 0.89 10.05
C GLN A 81 -16.17 1.19 11.40
N LYS A 82 -15.32 0.29 11.91
CA LYS A 82 -14.70 0.45 13.22
C LYS A 82 -13.23 0.79 13.09
N SER A 83 -12.82 1.88 13.72
CA SER A 83 -11.44 2.33 13.79
C SER A 83 -10.84 2.06 15.17
N TYR A 84 -9.54 1.74 15.17
CA TYR A 84 -8.71 1.48 16.35
C TYR A 84 -7.46 2.34 16.22
N SER A 85 -7.28 3.26 17.15
CA SER A 85 -6.09 4.14 17.17
C SER A 85 -4.86 3.39 17.69
N ASN A 86 -3.68 3.89 17.33
CA ASN A 86 -2.39 3.35 17.79
C ASN A 86 -2.23 1.83 17.57
N ALA A 87 -2.89 1.28 16.56
CA ALA A 87 -2.75 -0.12 16.19
C ALA A 87 -1.39 -0.38 15.52
N GLY A 88 -0.77 -1.52 15.80
CA GLY A 88 0.47 -1.92 15.14
C GLY A 88 1.60 -2.29 16.10
N THR A 89 2.81 -2.10 15.64
CA THR A 89 4.13 -2.62 16.00
C THR A 89 4.29 -4.13 15.73
N VAL A 90 5.46 -4.52 15.18
CA VAL A 90 5.70 -5.95 14.90
C VAL A 90 5.83 -6.80 16.15
N ALA A 91 6.23 -6.22 17.29
CA ALA A 91 6.34 -6.94 18.55
C ALA A 91 4.96 -7.34 19.11
N ARG A 92 3.97 -6.45 18.97
CA ARG A 92 2.58 -6.76 19.31
C ARG A 92 1.94 -7.70 18.30
N LEU A 93 2.13 -7.45 17.02
CA LEU A 93 1.67 -8.35 15.94
C LEU A 93 2.15 -9.78 16.20
N ALA A 94 3.43 -9.97 16.54
CA ALA A 94 3.99 -11.28 16.89
C ALA A 94 3.24 -11.96 18.03
N ALA A 95 2.90 -11.21 19.07
CA ALA A 95 2.14 -11.73 20.21
C ALA A 95 0.71 -12.14 19.81
N TYR A 96 0.03 -11.33 18.99
CA TYR A 96 -1.30 -11.65 18.45
C TYR A 96 -1.28 -12.92 17.58
N LEU A 97 -0.29 -13.04 16.67
CA LEU A 97 -0.12 -14.22 15.84
C LEU A 97 0.18 -15.49 16.68
N ASP A 98 1.00 -15.37 17.71
CA ASP A 98 1.30 -16.48 18.63
C ASP A 98 0.05 -16.88 19.41
N GLN A 99 -0.74 -15.92 19.88
CA GLN A 99 -1.99 -16.19 20.59
C GLN A 99 -3.04 -16.84 19.69
N ALA A 100 -3.23 -16.32 18.46
CA ALA A 100 -4.16 -16.90 17.49
C ALA A 100 -3.80 -18.34 17.15
N GLN A 101 -2.50 -18.63 16.95
CA GLN A 101 -2.02 -19.99 16.75
C GLN A 101 -2.26 -20.90 17.95
N LYS A 102 -2.01 -20.40 19.17
CA LYS A 102 -2.24 -21.11 20.43
C LYS A 102 -3.72 -21.48 20.57
N ASP A 103 -4.63 -20.56 20.30
CA ASP A 103 -6.07 -20.75 20.44
C ASP A 103 -6.61 -21.72 19.37
N PHE A 104 -6.09 -21.65 18.13
CA PHE A 104 -6.36 -22.67 17.12
C PHE A 104 -5.92 -24.07 17.59
N LYS A 105 -4.70 -24.19 18.12
CA LYS A 105 -4.14 -25.47 18.59
C LYS A 105 -4.89 -26.06 19.78
N LYS A 106 -5.43 -25.25 20.68
CA LYS A 106 -6.27 -25.75 21.80
C LYS A 106 -7.45 -26.59 21.33
N LYS A 107 -8.06 -26.21 20.21
CA LYS A 107 -9.22 -26.90 19.62
C LYS A 107 -8.86 -27.89 18.53
N ASN A 108 -7.74 -27.68 17.88
CA ASN A 108 -7.25 -28.46 16.75
C ASN A 108 -5.82 -28.93 17.03
N LYS A 109 -5.63 -29.77 18.07
CA LYS A 109 -4.29 -30.20 18.56
C LYS A 109 -3.33 -30.62 17.45
N GLN A 110 -3.84 -31.30 16.41
CA GLN A 110 -3.05 -31.78 15.26
C GLN A 110 -3.14 -30.88 14.03
N GLY A 111 -3.80 -29.71 14.13
CA GLY A 111 -3.92 -28.76 13.03
C GLY A 111 -2.57 -28.14 12.64
N THR A 112 -2.45 -27.71 11.41
CA THR A 112 -1.27 -27.01 10.88
C THR A 112 -1.56 -25.53 10.73
N THR A 113 -0.66 -24.66 11.22
CA THR A 113 -0.71 -23.22 10.99
C THR A 113 0.38 -22.83 10.00
N PHE A 114 0.01 -22.05 8.99
CA PHE A 114 0.93 -21.34 8.09
C PHE A 114 0.91 -19.85 8.41
N ARG A 115 2.08 -19.22 8.47
CA ARG A 115 2.22 -17.76 8.47
C ARG A 115 2.76 -17.35 7.13
N VAL A 116 1.99 -16.53 6.41
CA VAL A 116 2.23 -16.17 5.02
C VAL A 116 2.09 -14.67 4.81
N GLU A 117 2.75 -14.15 3.80
CA GLU A 117 2.85 -12.74 3.51
C GLU A 117 2.62 -12.50 2.01
N SER A 118 1.83 -11.47 1.65
CA SER A 118 1.44 -11.23 0.26
C SER A 118 2.05 -10.00 -0.39
N GLY A 119 3.35 -9.74 -0.14
CA GLY A 119 4.17 -8.72 -0.81
C GLY A 119 4.23 -7.39 -0.06
N ASP A 120 5.18 -6.53 -0.46
CA ASP A 120 5.56 -5.30 0.23
C ASP A 120 5.97 -5.53 1.69
N MET A 121 6.80 -6.55 1.89
CA MET A 121 7.45 -6.80 3.18
C MET A 121 8.39 -5.65 3.54
N VAL A 122 9.09 -5.15 2.54
CA VAL A 122 10.16 -4.15 2.61
C VAL A 122 9.89 -3.02 1.63
N GLY A 123 10.74 -2.00 1.65
CA GLY A 123 10.68 -0.83 0.78
C GLY A 123 9.73 0.25 1.31
N ALA A 124 10.01 1.50 0.99
CA ALA A 124 9.36 2.68 1.60
C ALA A 124 9.38 2.62 3.14
N SER A 125 10.43 2.07 3.71
CA SER A 125 10.55 1.68 5.11
C SER A 125 11.00 2.82 6.01
N PRO A 126 10.56 2.87 7.28
CA PRO A 126 11.12 3.77 8.29
C PRO A 126 12.63 3.55 8.51
N ALA A 127 13.28 4.58 9.04
CA ALA A 127 14.74 4.65 9.16
C ALA A 127 15.39 3.47 9.90
N ASN A 128 14.71 2.91 10.92
CA ASN A 128 15.22 1.76 11.67
C ASN A 128 15.18 0.44 10.87
N SER A 129 14.58 0.44 9.72
CA SER A 129 14.63 -0.66 8.75
C SER A 129 15.43 -0.27 7.51
N SER A 130 15.10 0.86 6.85
CA SER A 130 15.72 1.25 5.58
C SER A 130 17.21 1.59 5.68
N LEU A 131 17.68 2.24 6.76
CA LEU A 131 19.12 2.49 6.98
C LEU A 131 19.92 1.21 7.22
N LEU A 132 19.25 0.10 7.49
CA LEU A 132 19.79 -1.25 7.62
C LEU A 132 19.32 -2.17 6.48
N GLN A 133 19.02 -1.59 5.31
CA GLN A 133 18.61 -2.29 4.09
C GLN A 133 17.50 -3.31 4.33
N ASP A 134 16.54 -3.00 5.21
CA ASP A 134 15.41 -3.84 5.60
C ASP A 134 15.75 -5.22 6.20
N GLU A 135 17.00 -5.46 6.56
CA GLU A 135 17.38 -6.70 7.23
C GLU A 135 16.70 -6.89 8.59
N PRO A 136 16.52 -5.86 9.44
CA PRO A 136 15.73 -6.00 10.67
C PRO A 136 14.32 -6.51 10.44
N THR A 137 13.69 -6.10 9.34
CA THR A 137 12.36 -6.58 8.95
C THR A 137 12.38 -8.06 8.60
N MET A 138 13.38 -8.52 7.85
CA MET A 138 13.54 -9.95 7.56
C MET A 138 13.79 -10.78 8.82
N HIS A 139 14.54 -10.23 9.81
CA HIS A 139 14.75 -10.87 11.11
C HIS A 139 13.45 -10.94 11.93
N ALA A 140 12.65 -9.87 11.93
CA ALA A 140 11.36 -9.84 12.60
C ALA A 140 10.37 -10.84 11.98
N LEU A 141 10.26 -10.90 10.65
CA LEU A 141 9.44 -11.88 9.92
C LEU A 141 9.87 -13.32 10.23
N LYS A 142 11.18 -13.57 10.30
CA LYS A 142 11.72 -14.88 10.72
C LYS A 142 11.34 -15.22 12.15
N ALA A 143 11.49 -14.29 13.09
CA ALA A 143 11.11 -14.48 14.49
C ALA A 143 9.60 -14.69 14.63
N MET A 144 8.80 -14.01 13.83
CA MET A 144 7.35 -14.22 13.69
C MET A 144 6.98 -15.49 12.92
N LYS A 145 7.96 -16.29 12.46
CA LYS A 145 7.76 -17.59 11.78
C LYS A 145 7.01 -17.49 10.45
N PHE A 146 7.15 -16.39 9.72
CA PHE A 146 6.69 -16.33 8.34
C PHE A 146 7.56 -17.23 7.46
N THR A 147 6.94 -18.09 6.65
CA THR A 147 7.64 -19.16 5.93
C THR A 147 7.36 -19.18 4.44
N ILE A 148 6.35 -18.45 3.97
CA ILE A 148 5.98 -18.34 2.56
C ILE A 148 5.60 -16.88 2.32
N GLY A 149 6.14 -16.29 1.25
CA GLY A 149 5.82 -14.93 0.81
C GLY A 149 5.82 -14.80 -0.70
N THR A 150 5.24 -13.72 -1.21
CA THR A 150 5.34 -13.34 -2.62
C THR A 150 6.01 -11.97 -2.75
N LEU A 151 6.19 -11.49 -3.99
CA LEU A 151 6.66 -10.13 -4.24
C LEU A 151 5.50 -9.15 -4.18
N GLY A 152 5.77 -7.95 -3.68
CA GLY A 152 5.06 -6.73 -4.01
C GLY A 152 5.91 -5.81 -4.89
N ASN A 153 5.42 -4.62 -5.18
CA ASN A 153 6.15 -3.66 -6.00
C ASN A 153 7.34 -3.03 -5.25
N HIS A 154 7.27 -2.93 -3.94
CA HIS A 154 8.32 -2.34 -3.14
C HIS A 154 9.52 -3.26 -2.89
N GLU A 155 9.43 -4.57 -3.12
CA GLU A 155 10.61 -5.42 -3.22
C GLU A 155 11.52 -5.03 -4.39
N PHE A 156 11.06 -4.18 -5.31
CA PHE A 156 11.85 -3.65 -6.42
C PHE A 156 12.51 -2.30 -6.14
N ASP A 157 12.25 -1.63 -5.02
CA ASP A 157 12.74 -0.27 -4.76
C ASP A 157 14.27 -0.18 -4.89
N GLU A 158 15.01 -1.07 -4.24
CA GLU A 158 16.46 -1.23 -4.38
C GLU A 158 16.85 -2.23 -5.48
N GLY A 159 15.88 -2.76 -6.21
CA GLY A 159 16.00 -3.82 -7.19
C GLY A 159 15.97 -5.22 -6.59
N LEU A 160 15.41 -6.17 -7.37
CA LEU A 160 15.26 -7.57 -6.91
C LEU A 160 16.58 -8.27 -6.55
N GLY A 161 17.73 -7.75 -6.99
CA GLY A 161 19.04 -8.26 -6.59
C GLY A 161 19.31 -8.03 -5.11
N GLU A 162 19.03 -6.83 -4.62
CA GLU A 162 19.18 -6.45 -3.22
C GLU A 162 18.14 -7.18 -2.37
N PHE A 163 16.89 -7.22 -2.79
CA PHE A 163 15.87 -8.02 -2.10
C PHE A 163 16.27 -9.50 -1.96
N ASN A 164 16.79 -10.11 -3.03
CA ASN A 164 17.29 -11.49 -2.96
C ASN A 164 18.51 -11.64 -2.02
N ARG A 165 19.35 -10.60 -1.91
CA ARG A 165 20.48 -10.58 -0.96
C ARG A 165 19.98 -10.70 0.47
N ILE A 166 19.08 -9.82 0.89
CA ILE A 166 18.53 -9.80 2.26
C ILE A 166 17.70 -11.04 2.56
N LEU A 167 16.94 -11.53 1.57
CA LEU A 167 16.19 -12.78 1.69
C LEU A 167 17.10 -13.98 2.02
N LEU A 168 18.29 -14.00 1.44
CA LEU A 168 19.30 -15.05 1.64
C LEU A 168 20.23 -14.76 2.81
N GLY A 169 20.21 -13.57 3.41
CA GLY A 169 21.11 -13.14 4.46
C GLY A 169 22.57 -13.07 4.03
N LYS A 170 22.82 -12.59 2.82
CA LYS A 170 24.17 -12.40 2.30
C LYS A 170 24.68 -11.01 2.65
N LYS A 171 26.02 -10.89 2.82
CA LYS A 171 26.68 -9.59 3.00
C LYS A 171 26.43 -8.69 1.79
N PRO A 172 26.29 -7.36 2.00
CA PRO A 172 26.20 -6.39 0.93
C PRO A 172 27.46 -6.45 0.00
N THR A 173 27.23 -6.28 -1.28
CA THR A 173 28.31 -6.11 -2.27
C THR A 173 28.62 -4.64 -2.54
N LYS A 174 27.70 -3.74 -2.17
CA LYS A 174 27.90 -2.29 -2.18
C LYS A 174 28.31 -1.82 -0.79
N LYS A 175 29.00 -0.68 -0.72
CA LYS A 175 29.29 -0.02 0.55
C LYS A 175 28.06 0.78 0.98
N TYR A 176 27.50 0.43 2.10
CA TYR A 176 26.47 1.17 2.81
C TYR A 176 27.03 1.90 4.03
N ASN A 177 26.19 2.42 4.89
CA ASN A 177 26.61 3.00 6.16
C ASN A 177 27.23 1.93 7.10
N SER A 178 28.00 2.38 8.08
CA SER A 178 28.72 1.48 9.00
C SER A 178 27.79 0.58 9.82
N ALA A 179 26.60 1.05 10.16
CA ALA A 179 25.61 0.29 10.93
C ALA A 179 25.08 -0.91 10.12
N GLU A 180 24.81 -0.70 8.82
CA GLU A 180 24.41 -1.77 7.90
C GLU A 180 25.56 -2.77 7.67
N MET A 181 26.76 -2.27 7.40
CA MET A 181 27.93 -3.14 7.16
C MET A 181 28.26 -4.04 8.36
N ALA A 182 27.89 -3.60 9.58
CA ALA A 182 28.05 -4.34 10.84
C ALA A 182 26.77 -5.11 11.26
N TYR A 183 25.70 -5.09 10.45
CA TYR A 183 24.46 -5.77 10.80
C TYR A 183 24.63 -7.30 10.65
N PRO A 184 24.04 -8.13 11.52
CA PRO A 184 24.15 -9.58 11.43
C PRO A 184 23.28 -10.13 10.30
N HIS A 185 23.85 -10.33 9.12
CA HIS A 185 23.13 -10.84 7.94
C HIS A 185 22.63 -12.28 8.15
N GLN A 186 21.33 -12.48 8.15
CA GLN A 186 20.70 -13.77 8.40
C GLN A 186 19.64 -14.11 7.35
N LYS A 187 19.68 -15.36 6.87
CA LYS A 187 18.61 -15.87 5.98
C LYS A 187 17.23 -15.74 6.62
N SER A 188 16.27 -15.16 5.90
CA SER A 188 14.93 -14.89 6.40
C SER A 188 14.12 -16.15 6.75
N GLY A 189 14.37 -17.28 6.04
CA GLY A 189 13.57 -18.50 6.15
C GLY A 189 12.29 -18.48 5.30
N ILE A 190 11.95 -17.34 4.69
CA ILE A 190 10.79 -17.24 3.79
C ILE A 190 11.10 -17.95 2.46
N LYS A 191 10.19 -18.83 2.06
CA LYS A 191 10.17 -19.39 0.72
C LYS A 191 9.40 -18.45 -0.18
N LEU A 192 10.12 -17.65 -0.95
CA LEU A 192 9.52 -16.74 -1.92
C LEU A 192 8.95 -17.54 -3.10
N ILE A 193 7.71 -17.20 -3.48
CA ILE A 193 7.03 -17.76 -4.65
C ILE A 193 6.48 -16.61 -5.50
N VAL A 194 6.70 -16.65 -6.80
CA VAL A 194 6.11 -15.70 -7.76
C VAL A 194 5.95 -16.39 -9.11
N ALA A 195 4.74 -16.36 -9.64
CA ALA A 195 4.41 -17.14 -10.82
C ALA A 195 4.41 -16.34 -12.12
N ASN A 196 4.18 -15.02 -12.02
CA ASN A 196 3.95 -14.16 -13.18
C ASN A 196 5.08 -13.15 -13.46
N VAL A 197 6.19 -13.20 -12.72
CA VAL A 197 7.38 -12.39 -12.98
C VAL A 197 8.45 -13.26 -13.63
N VAL A 198 8.86 -12.92 -14.85
CA VAL A 198 9.90 -13.67 -15.56
C VAL A 198 10.95 -12.72 -16.15
N ARG A 199 12.22 -13.14 -16.19
CA ARG A 199 13.27 -12.39 -16.88
C ARG A 199 12.97 -12.35 -18.37
N LYS A 200 13.09 -11.19 -19.01
CA LYS A 200 12.94 -11.05 -20.47
C LYS A 200 13.95 -11.92 -21.24
N SER A 201 15.19 -12.00 -20.74
CA SER A 201 16.27 -12.74 -21.37
C SER A 201 16.11 -14.26 -21.36
N THR A 202 15.41 -14.84 -20.38
CA THR A 202 15.33 -16.30 -20.20
C THR A 202 13.92 -16.87 -20.16
N GLY A 203 12.91 -16.03 -20.02
CA GLY A 203 11.52 -16.45 -19.80
C GLY A 203 11.29 -17.18 -18.47
N LYS A 204 12.29 -17.26 -17.57
CA LYS A 204 12.23 -17.98 -16.31
C LYS A 204 12.00 -17.02 -15.12
N VAL A 205 11.37 -17.55 -14.05
CA VAL A 205 11.27 -16.84 -12.77
C VAL A 205 12.69 -16.51 -12.26
N PRO A 206 12.94 -15.27 -11.78
CA PRO A 206 14.29 -14.85 -11.39
C PRO A 206 14.79 -15.56 -10.13
N TYR A 207 16.10 -15.52 -9.93
CA TYR A 207 16.82 -15.99 -8.73
C TYR A 207 16.53 -17.42 -8.28
N GLY A 208 16.01 -18.29 -9.16
CA GLY A 208 15.65 -19.66 -8.84
C GLY A 208 14.40 -19.82 -7.98
N TRP A 209 13.68 -18.70 -7.70
CA TRP A 209 12.38 -18.72 -7.04
C TRP A 209 11.41 -19.62 -7.80
N LYS A 210 10.33 -20.00 -7.16
CA LYS A 210 9.36 -20.95 -7.75
C LYS A 210 8.01 -20.25 -7.97
N PRO A 211 7.25 -20.65 -9.00
CA PRO A 211 5.91 -20.10 -9.23
C PRO A 211 4.91 -20.51 -8.15
N TYR A 212 5.14 -21.61 -7.48
CA TYR A 212 4.28 -22.15 -6.42
C TYR A 212 5.08 -23.01 -5.44
N THR A 213 4.47 -23.32 -4.31
CA THR A 213 4.98 -24.33 -3.38
C THR A 213 3.86 -25.24 -2.90
N ILE A 214 4.21 -26.47 -2.51
CA ILE A 214 3.29 -27.46 -1.94
C ILE A 214 3.75 -27.77 -0.52
N LYS A 215 2.81 -27.74 0.43
CA LYS A 215 3.05 -28.13 1.81
C LYS A 215 2.15 -29.29 2.19
N THR A 216 2.71 -30.28 2.85
CA THR A 216 1.93 -31.41 3.40
C THR A 216 1.38 -31.01 4.76
N VAL A 217 0.08 -31.26 4.97
CA VAL A 217 -0.61 -31.11 6.25
C VAL A 217 -1.03 -32.46 6.76
N LYS A 218 -1.00 -32.65 8.09
CA LYS A 218 -1.28 -33.93 8.74
C LYS A 218 -2.18 -33.74 9.96
N ALA A 219 -3.02 -34.74 10.22
CA ALA A 219 -3.74 -34.86 11.50
C ALA A 219 -3.83 -36.36 11.85
N GLY A 220 -2.94 -36.83 12.73
CA GLY A 220 -2.71 -38.26 12.98
C GLY A 220 -2.22 -38.97 11.70
N LYS A 221 -2.88 -40.05 11.33
CA LYS A 221 -2.58 -40.80 10.10
C LYS A 221 -3.06 -40.14 8.82
N LYS A 222 -3.92 -39.09 8.92
CA LYS A 222 -4.47 -38.40 7.75
C LYS A 222 -3.43 -37.43 7.17
N LYS A 223 -3.36 -37.38 5.83
CA LYS A 223 -2.44 -36.49 5.08
C LYS A 223 -3.19 -35.81 3.93
N ALA A 224 -2.91 -34.55 3.69
CA ALA A 224 -3.32 -33.80 2.50
C ALA A 224 -2.22 -32.84 2.10
N LYS A 225 -2.42 -32.13 1.00
CA LYS A 225 -1.48 -31.13 0.49
C LYS A 225 -2.19 -29.79 0.29
N VAL A 226 -1.52 -28.68 0.60
CA VAL A 226 -1.93 -27.31 0.28
C VAL A 226 -0.96 -26.75 -0.74
N GLY A 227 -1.49 -26.21 -1.83
CA GLY A 227 -0.74 -25.48 -2.85
C GLY A 227 -0.80 -23.99 -2.58
N PHE A 228 0.33 -23.31 -2.73
CA PHE A 228 0.44 -21.85 -2.65
C PHE A 228 0.96 -21.33 -3.98
N ILE A 229 0.28 -20.33 -4.57
CA ILE A 229 0.69 -19.66 -5.82
C ILE A 229 0.91 -18.18 -5.48
N GLY A 230 2.04 -17.59 -5.90
CA GLY A 230 2.31 -16.15 -5.72
C GLY A 230 2.11 -15.40 -7.03
N VAL A 231 1.49 -14.23 -6.99
CA VAL A 231 1.39 -13.32 -8.14
C VAL A 231 1.59 -11.88 -7.70
N LEU A 232 2.21 -11.09 -8.59
CA LEU A 232 2.47 -9.66 -8.46
C LEU A 232 1.59 -8.91 -9.47
N THR A 233 1.27 -7.67 -9.16
CA THR A 233 0.60 -6.75 -10.10
C THR A 233 1.36 -6.63 -11.43
N THR A 234 0.64 -6.55 -12.53
CA THR A 234 1.22 -6.28 -13.86
C THR A 234 1.52 -4.80 -14.10
N GLU A 235 1.09 -3.91 -13.21
CA GLU A 235 1.27 -2.45 -13.31
C GLU A 235 2.68 -1.96 -12.94
N MET A 236 3.63 -2.85 -12.75
CA MET A 236 5.01 -2.54 -12.36
C MET A 236 5.68 -1.39 -13.13
N PRO A 237 5.42 -1.16 -14.42
CA PRO A 237 5.99 -0.02 -15.14
C PRO A 237 5.56 1.35 -14.59
N THR A 238 4.43 1.43 -13.87
CA THR A 238 3.92 2.66 -13.24
C THR A 238 4.14 2.69 -11.72
N LEU A 239 4.70 1.63 -11.14
CA LEU A 239 4.85 1.46 -9.68
C LEU A 239 6.29 1.47 -9.20
N THR A 240 7.27 1.45 -10.09
CA THR A 240 8.69 1.53 -9.71
C THR A 240 9.54 2.11 -10.85
N THR A 241 10.80 2.43 -10.56
CA THR A 241 11.69 3.06 -11.53
C THR A 241 12.09 2.11 -12.66
N LYS A 242 12.26 2.64 -13.87
CA LYS A 242 12.56 1.85 -15.08
C LYS A 242 13.78 0.93 -14.92
N LYS A 243 14.83 1.38 -14.20
CA LYS A 243 16.04 0.58 -13.93
C LYS A 243 15.73 -0.73 -13.20
N ASN A 244 14.69 -0.77 -12.36
CA ASN A 244 14.37 -1.88 -11.48
C ASN A 244 13.36 -2.87 -12.10
N TYR A 245 12.45 -2.40 -12.99
CA TYR A 245 11.44 -3.27 -13.60
C TYR A 245 11.76 -3.74 -15.02
N SER A 246 12.55 -2.99 -15.79
CA SER A 246 12.66 -3.17 -17.24
C SER A 246 13.24 -4.50 -17.70
N ALA A 247 14.02 -5.19 -16.85
CA ALA A 247 14.58 -6.51 -17.13
C ALA A 247 13.55 -7.67 -17.06
N PHE A 248 12.34 -7.38 -16.58
CA PHE A 248 11.31 -8.38 -16.32
C PHE A 248 10.09 -8.19 -17.23
N LYS A 249 9.36 -9.29 -17.43
CA LYS A 249 8.04 -9.33 -18.03
C LYS A 249 7.05 -9.80 -16.97
N TYR A 250 5.89 -9.16 -16.92
CA TYR A 250 4.81 -9.42 -15.99
C TYR A 250 3.66 -10.07 -16.76
N LEU A 251 3.34 -11.31 -16.41
CA LEU A 251 2.31 -12.08 -17.08
C LEU A 251 0.96 -11.85 -16.40
N ASP A 252 -0.12 -11.91 -17.16
CA ASP A 252 -1.49 -11.76 -16.65
C ASP A 252 -1.74 -12.66 -15.43
N GLU A 253 -2.19 -12.07 -14.34
CA GLU A 253 -2.35 -12.72 -13.04
C GLU A 253 -3.38 -13.87 -13.11
N ALA A 254 -4.56 -13.63 -13.69
CA ALA A 254 -5.64 -14.62 -13.75
C ALA A 254 -5.27 -15.82 -14.63
N LYS A 255 -4.65 -15.59 -15.80
CA LYS A 255 -4.16 -16.65 -16.69
C LYS A 255 -3.05 -17.45 -16.03
N THR A 256 -2.19 -16.78 -15.27
CA THR A 256 -1.07 -17.40 -14.56
C THR A 256 -1.56 -18.26 -13.39
N ILE A 257 -2.51 -17.75 -12.60
CA ILE A 257 -3.16 -18.53 -11.53
C ILE A 257 -3.82 -19.77 -12.12
N ALA A 258 -4.62 -19.64 -13.18
CA ALA A 258 -5.27 -20.77 -13.84
C ALA A 258 -4.27 -21.83 -14.33
N LYS A 259 -3.13 -21.38 -14.92
CA LYS A 259 -2.06 -22.28 -15.37
C LYS A 259 -1.50 -23.12 -14.22
N TYR A 260 -1.10 -22.47 -13.13
CA TYR A 260 -0.43 -23.18 -12.03
C TYR A 260 -1.41 -23.90 -11.10
N GLU A 261 -2.65 -23.43 -10.97
CA GLU A 261 -3.74 -24.19 -10.34
C GLU A 261 -3.95 -25.54 -11.05
N LYS A 262 -4.05 -25.51 -12.39
CA LYS A 262 -4.18 -26.72 -13.21
C LYS A 262 -2.99 -27.67 -13.04
N VAL A 263 -1.76 -27.15 -12.90
CA VAL A 263 -0.57 -27.94 -12.60
C VAL A 263 -0.68 -28.59 -11.22
N LEU A 264 -1.12 -27.86 -10.19
CA LEU A 264 -1.30 -28.35 -8.84
C LEU A 264 -2.41 -29.42 -8.78
N ARG A 265 -3.54 -29.16 -9.42
CA ARG A 265 -4.67 -30.09 -9.51
C ARG A 265 -4.28 -31.42 -10.16
N LYS A 266 -3.48 -31.38 -11.25
CA LYS A 266 -2.90 -32.60 -11.88
C LYS A 266 -1.97 -33.36 -10.93
N LYS A 267 -1.32 -32.68 -9.96
CA LYS A 267 -0.52 -33.32 -8.89
C LYS A 267 -1.36 -33.80 -7.69
N GLY A 268 -2.69 -33.77 -7.82
CA GLY A 268 -3.62 -34.16 -6.76
C GLY A 268 -3.69 -33.14 -5.59
N VAL A 269 -3.33 -31.89 -5.82
CA VAL A 269 -3.43 -30.79 -4.84
C VAL A 269 -4.60 -29.91 -5.26
N LYS A 270 -5.66 -29.87 -4.48
CA LYS A 270 -6.88 -29.11 -4.76
C LYS A 270 -7.11 -27.98 -3.75
N ALA A 271 -6.63 -28.09 -2.51
CA ALA A 271 -6.65 -27.02 -1.54
C ALA A 271 -5.60 -25.95 -1.95
N ILE A 272 -6.05 -24.82 -2.48
CA ILE A 272 -5.20 -23.81 -3.12
C ILE A 272 -5.36 -22.45 -2.44
N VAL A 273 -4.21 -21.88 -2.06
CA VAL A 273 -4.08 -20.50 -1.54
C VAL A 273 -3.29 -19.66 -2.53
N VAL A 274 -3.80 -18.49 -2.90
CA VAL A 274 -3.11 -17.51 -3.73
C VAL A 274 -2.64 -16.37 -2.85
N LEU A 275 -1.35 -16.04 -2.92
CA LEU A 275 -0.78 -14.82 -2.40
C LEU A 275 -0.70 -13.84 -3.57
N ALA A 276 -1.50 -12.77 -3.52
CA ALA A 276 -1.66 -11.86 -4.64
C ALA A 276 -1.34 -10.44 -4.21
N HIS A 277 -0.19 -9.92 -4.65
CA HIS A 277 0.07 -8.50 -4.44
C HIS A 277 -0.69 -7.68 -5.50
N LYS A 278 -1.99 -7.49 -5.23
CA LYS A 278 -2.93 -6.73 -6.06
C LYS A 278 -4.09 -6.26 -5.19
N GLY A 279 -4.51 -5.02 -5.40
CA GLY A 279 -5.41 -4.32 -4.48
C GLY A 279 -6.86 -4.77 -4.48
N VAL A 280 -7.52 -4.36 -3.42
CA VAL A 280 -8.98 -4.37 -3.24
C VAL A 280 -9.43 -2.97 -2.82
N ASP A 281 -10.71 -2.67 -3.04
CA ASP A 281 -11.40 -1.52 -2.49
C ASP A 281 -12.62 -2.01 -1.72
N THR A 282 -12.79 -1.54 -0.49
CA THR A 282 -13.95 -1.88 0.33
C THR A 282 -14.63 -0.60 0.79
N ALA A 283 -15.88 -0.44 0.41
CA ALA A 283 -16.71 0.70 0.77
C ALA A 283 -17.96 0.25 1.54
N ALA A 284 -18.43 1.09 2.46
CA ALA A 284 -19.71 0.91 3.13
C ALA A 284 -20.80 1.71 2.40
N ASP A 285 -21.98 1.13 2.23
CA ASP A 285 -23.16 1.88 1.80
C ASP A 285 -23.77 2.66 2.98
N SER A 286 -24.81 3.44 2.72
CA SER A 286 -25.52 4.24 3.74
C SER A 286 -26.14 3.41 4.88
N LYS A 287 -26.28 2.10 4.70
CA LYS A 287 -26.77 1.14 5.71
C LYS A 287 -25.63 0.39 6.40
N GLY A 288 -24.38 0.75 6.13
CA GLY A 288 -23.19 0.10 6.70
C GLY A 288 -22.84 -1.26 6.10
N LYS A 289 -23.45 -1.64 4.98
CA LYS A 289 -23.13 -2.87 4.29
C LYS A 289 -21.86 -2.71 3.48
N LEU A 290 -20.88 -3.54 3.77
CA LEU A 290 -19.59 -3.50 3.08
C LEU A 290 -19.67 -4.20 1.72
N THR A 291 -19.09 -3.54 0.74
CA THR A 291 -18.92 -4.07 -0.62
C THR A 291 -17.44 -4.02 -0.99
N THR A 292 -16.90 -5.14 -1.43
CA THR A 292 -15.50 -5.25 -1.88
C THR A 292 -15.45 -5.32 -3.39
N SER A 293 -14.62 -4.47 -3.98
CA SER A 293 -14.35 -4.34 -5.41
C SER A 293 -12.84 -4.34 -5.69
N GLY A 294 -12.41 -3.78 -6.79
CA GLY A 294 -11.01 -3.63 -7.15
C GLY A 294 -10.44 -4.82 -7.93
N ASP A 295 -9.13 -4.77 -8.14
CA ASP A 295 -8.48 -5.63 -9.11
C ASP A 295 -8.39 -7.09 -8.70
N SER A 296 -8.19 -7.38 -7.41
CA SER A 296 -8.23 -8.76 -6.91
C SER A 296 -9.58 -9.43 -7.17
N VAL A 297 -10.68 -8.66 -7.07
CA VAL A 297 -12.02 -9.15 -7.44
C VAL A 297 -12.13 -9.40 -8.93
N LYS A 298 -11.61 -8.48 -9.78
CA LYS A 298 -11.56 -8.64 -11.24
C LYS A 298 -10.75 -9.88 -11.64
N ILE A 299 -9.59 -10.12 -11.00
CA ILE A 299 -8.74 -11.31 -11.23
C ILE A 299 -9.51 -12.59 -10.91
N LEU A 300 -10.20 -12.67 -9.77
CA LEU A 300 -10.97 -13.85 -9.39
C LEU A 300 -12.16 -14.09 -10.34
N LYS A 301 -12.86 -13.03 -10.76
CA LYS A 301 -13.93 -13.13 -11.77
C LYS A 301 -13.38 -13.63 -13.11
N LYS A 302 -12.24 -13.11 -13.55
CA LYS A 302 -11.54 -13.54 -14.77
C LYS A 302 -11.08 -14.99 -14.67
N LEU A 303 -10.50 -15.41 -13.54
CA LEU A 303 -10.12 -16.78 -13.27
C LEU A 303 -11.31 -17.73 -13.38
N ASN A 304 -12.45 -17.38 -12.78
CA ASN A 304 -13.68 -18.19 -12.86
C ASN A 304 -14.24 -18.30 -14.29
N LYS A 305 -14.01 -17.29 -15.15
CA LYS A 305 -14.36 -17.38 -16.59
C LYS A 305 -13.39 -18.28 -17.34
N ILE A 306 -12.07 -18.23 -17.04
CA ILE A 306 -11.03 -19.05 -17.70
C ILE A 306 -11.16 -20.53 -17.32
N ASP A 307 -11.36 -20.81 -16.04
CA ASP A 307 -11.56 -22.16 -15.51
C ASP A 307 -12.67 -22.16 -14.44
N PRO A 308 -13.94 -22.40 -14.80
CA PRO A 308 -15.05 -22.50 -13.85
C PRO A 308 -14.86 -23.61 -12.81
N LYS A 309 -14.02 -24.61 -13.13
CA LYS A 309 -13.70 -25.75 -12.26
C LYS A 309 -12.43 -25.56 -11.45
N ASN A 310 -11.80 -24.36 -11.48
CA ASN A 310 -10.62 -24.10 -10.64
C ASN A 310 -10.91 -24.39 -9.16
N THR A 311 -9.89 -24.65 -8.36
CA THR A 311 -10.02 -24.99 -6.93
C THR A 311 -9.30 -23.98 -6.04
N VAL A 312 -9.30 -22.70 -6.42
CA VAL A 312 -8.77 -21.63 -5.56
C VAL A 312 -9.76 -21.35 -4.43
N ASP A 313 -9.34 -21.56 -3.18
CA ASP A 313 -10.17 -21.45 -1.99
C ASP A 313 -9.97 -20.13 -1.25
N LEU A 314 -8.71 -19.65 -1.17
CA LEU A 314 -8.32 -18.46 -0.46
C LEU A 314 -7.39 -17.62 -1.34
N MET A 315 -7.68 -16.33 -1.45
CA MET A 315 -6.78 -15.31 -1.97
C MET A 315 -6.47 -14.31 -0.86
N ILE A 316 -5.18 -14.12 -0.58
CA ILE A 316 -4.67 -13.13 0.35
C ILE A 316 -4.10 -12.01 -0.51
N ALA A 317 -4.76 -10.86 -0.47
CA ALA A 317 -4.45 -9.67 -1.26
C ALA A 317 -3.47 -8.73 -0.53
N GLY A 318 -3.01 -7.68 -1.21
CA GLY A 318 -2.15 -6.62 -0.70
C GLY A 318 -2.20 -5.39 -1.61
N HIS A 319 -1.22 -4.48 -1.50
CA HIS A 319 -1.01 -3.34 -2.38
C HIS A 319 -1.87 -2.11 -2.10
N SER A 320 -3.17 -2.24 -1.95
CA SER A 320 -4.07 -1.08 -1.76
C SER A 320 -4.17 -0.61 -0.31
N HIS A 321 -3.53 -1.29 0.63
CA HIS A 321 -3.56 -0.95 2.07
C HIS A 321 -4.97 -0.95 2.68
N GLN A 322 -5.94 -1.58 2.03
CA GLN A 322 -7.34 -1.61 2.43
C GLN A 322 -7.67 -2.83 3.29
N TYR A 323 -8.83 -2.77 3.93
CA TYR A 323 -9.45 -3.92 4.57
C TYR A 323 -10.26 -4.71 3.53
N ALA A 324 -10.17 -6.03 3.56
CA ALA A 324 -11.12 -6.90 2.86
C ALA A 324 -11.35 -8.21 3.62
N ASN A 325 -12.61 -8.63 3.65
CA ASN A 325 -13.03 -9.98 4.02
C ASN A 325 -14.27 -10.35 3.22
N ALA A 326 -14.06 -10.74 1.97
CA ALA A 326 -15.11 -10.98 0.99
C ALA A 326 -15.10 -12.42 0.48
N LYS A 327 -16.14 -12.77 -0.28
CA LYS A 327 -16.22 -14.02 -1.01
C LYS A 327 -16.56 -13.73 -2.47
N VAL A 328 -15.68 -14.13 -3.38
CA VAL A 328 -15.87 -13.96 -4.83
C VAL A 328 -16.10 -15.34 -5.46
N GLY A 329 -17.35 -15.62 -5.81
CA GLY A 329 -17.75 -16.99 -6.17
C GLY A 329 -17.53 -17.97 -5.02
N LYS A 330 -16.65 -18.92 -5.17
CA LYS A 330 -16.26 -19.88 -4.10
C LYS A 330 -15.03 -19.45 -3.30
N THR A 331 -14.24 -18.52 -3.79
CA THR A 331 -12.97 -18.12 -3.21
C THR A 331 -13.16 -17.07 -2.10
N ARG A 332 -12.55 -17.28 -0.93
CA ARG A 332 -12.43 -16.27 0.12
C ARG A 332 -11.33 -15.29 -0.28
N LEU A 333 -11.60 -13.99 -0.18
CA LEU A 333 -10.67 -12.90 -0.45
C LEU A 333 -10.47 -12.09 0.83
N VAL A 334 -9.22 -11.91 1.27
CA VAL A 334 -8.88 -11.15 2.49
C VAL A 334 -7.70 -10.22 2.24
N GLN A 335 -7.69 -9.08 2.94
CA GLN A 335 -6.55 -8.16 3.03
C GLN A 335 -6.56 -7.47 4.41
N ALA A 336 -5.37 -7.25 4.99
CA ALA A 336 -5.19 -6.82 6.38
C ALA A 336 -4.52 -5.45 6.49
N LEU A 337 -5.06 -4.42 5.85
CA LEU A 337 -4.53 -3.06 5.91
C LEU A 337 -3.04 -3.00 5.51
N LYS A 338 -2.20 -2.38 6.35
CA LYS A 338 -0.76 -2.15 6.16
C LYS A 338 -0.01 -2.11 7.49
N TYR A 339 1.33 -2.09 7.44
CA TYR A 339 2.24 -1.72 8.54
C TYR A 339 2.08 -2.58 9.81
N GLY A 340 1.54 -3.80 9.65
CA GLY A 340 1.28 -4.67 10.81
C GLY A 340 0.15 -4.20 11.73
N GLN A 341 -0.69 -3.26 11.28
CA GLN A 341 -1.85 -2.74 12.04
C GLN A 341 -2.96 -3.77 12.22
N ALA A 342 -3.01 -4.75 11.33
CA ALA A 342 -3.97 -5.85 11.35
C ALA A 342 -3.33 -7.14 10.82
N TYR A 343 -4.01 -8.26 11.05
CA TYR A 343 -3.66 -9.56 10.46
C TYR A 343 -4.93 -10.33 10.11
N THR A 344 -4.82 -11.30 9.18
CA THR A 344 -5.93 -12.21 8.90
C THR A 344 -5.74 -13.55 9.60
N ASP A 345 -6.83 -14.13 10.04
CA ASP A 345 -6.90 -15.51 10.54
C ASP A 345 -7.95 -16.29 9.73
N SER A 346 -7.48 -17.18 8.88
CA SER A 346 -8.31 -18.02 8.04
C SER A 346 -8.18 -19.48 8.45
N ILE A 347 -9.29 -20.09 8.84
CA ILE A 347 -9.34 -21.49 9.32
C ILE A 347 -10.25 -22.31 8.44
N GLY A 348 -9.77 -23.48 8.04
CA GLY A 348 -10.53 -24.42 7.25
C GLY A 348 -10.16 -25.88 7.54
N TYR A 349 -10.90 -26.79 6.95
CA TYR A 349 -10.73 -28.23 7.11
C TYR A 349 -10.56 -28.89 5.73
N ILE A 350 -9.50 -29.65 5.55
CA ILE A 350 -9.20 -30.33 4.29
C ILE A 350 -9.61 -31.80 4.42
N SER A 351 -10.47 -32.24 3.50
CA SER A 351 -10.86 -33.65 3.42
C SER A 351 -9.72 -34.50 2.83
N PRO A 352 -9.25 -35.51 3.54
CA PRO A 352 -8.23 -36.45 3.00
C PRO A 352 -8.73 -37.20 1.75
N LYS A 353 -10.06 -37.40 1.64
CA LYS A 353 -10.70 -38.10 0.51
C LYS A 353 -10.70 -37.24 -0.75
N THR A 354 -11.21 -36.00 -0.68
CA THR A 354 -11.29 -35.13 -1.84
C THR A 354 -9.99 -34.39 -2.12
N LYS A 355 -9.09 -34.28 -1.13
CA LYS A 355 -7.83 -33.50 -1.13
C LYS A 355 -8.07 -31.98 -1.30
N ASP A 356 -9.26 -31.53 -0.94
CA ASP A 356 -9.77 -30.18 -1.10
C ASP A 356 -10.40 -29.70 0.21
N PHE A 357 -10.62 -28.39 0.36
CA PHE A 357 -11.39 -27.90 1.49
C PHE A 357 -12.81 -28.46 1.50
N VAL A 358 -13.29 -28.80 2.67
CA VAL A 358 -14.69 -29.15 2.85
C VAL A 358 -15.54 -27.92 2.52
N LYS A 359 -16.55 -28.10 1.67
CA LYS A 359 -17.39 -27.00 1.18
C LYS A 359 -17.94 -26.14 2.32
N GLY A 360 -17.69 -24.85 2.25
CA GLY A 360 -18.18 -23.86 3.21
C GLY A 360 -17.52 -23.92 4.61
N CYS A 361 -16.42 -24.69 4.78
CA CYS A 361 -15.72 -24.74 6.07
C CYS A 361 -14.71 -23.60 6.27
N LEU A 362 -14.20 -23.00 5.20
CA LEU A 362 -13.20 -21.94 5.29
C LEU A 362 -13.84 -20.63 5.78
N VAL A 363 -13.39 -20.16 6.93
CA VAL A 363 -13.80 -18.92 7.58
C VAL A 363 -12.59 -18.05 7.75
N SER A 364 -12.73 -16.76 7.48
CA SER A 364 -11.65 -15.78 7.66
C SER A 364 -12.13 -14.60 8.47
N HIS A 365 -11.24 -14.05 9.28
CA HIS A 365 -11.43 -12.81 10.02
C HIS A 365 -10.19 -11.93 9.85
N VAL A 366 -10.38 -10.63 9.92
CA VAL A 366 -9.31 -9.63 9.99
C VAL A 366 -9.37 -8.99 11.37
N TYR A 367 -8.28 -9.04 12.10
CA TYR A 367 -8.20 -8.56 13.47
C TYR A 367 -7.22 -7.40 13.58
N PRO A 368 -7.56 -6.34 14.34
CA PRO A 368 -6.63 -5.26 14.62
C PRO A 368 -5.53 -5.74 15.58
N VAL A 369 -4.36 -5.17 15.46
CA VAL A 369 -3.28 -5.28 16.45
C VAL A 369 -3.40 -4.09 17.41
N LEU A 370 -4.15 -4.28 18.48
CA LEU A 370 -4.51 -3.22 19.42
C LEU A 370 -3.29 -2.69 20.19
N SER A 371 -3.36 -1.42 20.58
CA SER A 371 -2.37 -0.78 21.45
C SER A 371 -2.26 -1.47 22.83
N ALA A 372 -1.19 -1.19 23.58
CA ALA A 372 -1.06 -1.68 24.93
C ALA A 372 -2.10 -1.09 25.89
N ALA A 373 -2.60 0.10 25.60
CA ALA A 373 -3.68 0.74 26.36
C ALA A 373 -5.02 0.02 26.14
N ASP A 374 -5.33 -0.36 24.88
CA ASP A 374 -6.61 -1.01 24.54
C ASP A 374 -6.61 -2.51 24.87
N ASP A 375 -5.44 -3.15 24.87
CA ASP A 375 -5.27 -4.55 25.28
C ASP A 375 -4.03 -4.75 26.17
N PRO A 376 -4.11 -4.37 27.44
CA PRO A 376 -2.99 -4.48 28.39
C PRO A 376 -2.61 -5.93 28.74
N LYS A 377 -3.48 -6.89 28.45
CA LYS A 377 -3.24 -8.32 28.73
C LYS A 377 -2.27 -8.96 27.74
N THR A 378 -2.29 -8.56 26.49
CA THR A 378 -1.33 -9.02 25.49
C THR A 378 0.01 -8.33 25.70
N LYS A 379 1.04 -9.12 26.00
CA LYS A 379 2.42 -8.62 26.15
C LYS A 379 3.18 -8.82 24.86
N ASP A 380 4.00 -7.84 24.50
CA ASP A 380 4.83 -7.86 23.31
C ASP A 380 5.76 -9.06 23.26
N ASN A 381 6.01 -9.60 22.09
CA ASN A 381 6.91 -10.73 21.89
C ASN A 381 8.36 -10.30 22.17
N LYS A 382 8.96 -10.85 23.23
CA LYS A 382 10.29 -10.45 23.74
C LYS A 382 11.42 -10.61 22.71
N THR A 383 11.33 -11.60 21.82
CA THR A 383 12.35 -11.82 20.77
C THR A 383 12.27 -10.70 19.74
N VAL A 384 11.07 -10.33 19.32
CA VAL A 384 10.86 -9.27 18.34
C VAL A 384 11.21 -7.91 18.93
N VAL A 385 10.86 -7.66 20.21
CA VAL A 385 11.30 -6.44 20.95
C VAL A 385 12.82 -6.27 20.89
N LYS A 386 13.60 -7.35 21.11
CA LYS A 386 15.07 -7.27 21.04
C LYS A 386 15.58 -6.94 19.63
N ILE A 387 14.96 -7.48 18.58
CA ILE A 387 15.33 -7.18 17.18
C ILE A 387 15.10 -5.70 16.88
N VAL A 388 13.93 -5.19 17.27
CA VAL A 388 13.58 -3.77 17.06
C VAL A 388 14.51 -2.85 17.83
N ALA A 389 14.76 -3.15 19.12
CA ALA A 389 15.65 -2.36 19.97
C ALA A 389 17.11 -2.34 19.46
N ASP A 390 17.61 -3.46 18.89
CA ASP A 390 18.95 -3.50 18.26
C ASP A 390 18.99 -2.62 17.00
N ALA A 391 17.95 -2.69 16.16
CA ALA A 391 17.84 -1.84 14.98
C ALA A 391 17.80 -0.35 15.36
N ASP A 392 16.92 0.03 16.29
CA ASP A 392 16.81 1.41 16.80
C ASP A 392 18.13 1.92 17.37
N LYS A 393 18.84 1.10 18.18
CA LYS A 393 20.12 1.45 18.75
C LYS A 393 21.18 1.72 17.68
N ARG A 394 21.26 0.88 16.64
CA ARG A 394 22.27 1.01 15.57
C ARG A 394 22.11 2.29 14.77
N VAL A 395 20.89 2.73 14.53
CA VAL A 395 20.61 3.93 13.74
C VAL A 395 20.40 5.19 14.59
N SER A 396 20.38 5.06 15.93
CA SER A 396 20.00 6.14 16.85
C SER A 396 20.85 7.40 16.71
N ALA A 397 22.16 7.25 16.47
CA ALA A 397 23.07 8.38 16.27
C ALA A 397 22.71 9.24 15.05
N ILE A 398 22.08 8.61 14.02
CA ILE A 398 21.62 9.30 12.83
C ILE A 398 20.19 9.80 13.05
N THR A 399 19.28 8.91 13.45
CA THR A 399 17.84 9.19 13.47
C THR A 399 17.42 10.19 14.54
N LYS A 400 18.13 10.24 15.67
CA LYS A 400 17.87 11.19 16.77
C LYS A 400 18.54 12.56 16.57
N GLN A 401 19.36 12.72 15.54
CA GLN A 401 19.99 14.01 15.26
C GLN A 401 18.89 15.06 15.01
N LYS A 402 18.87 16.11 15.83
CA LYS A 402 18.02 17.28 15.60
C LYS A 402 18.52 18.00 14.34
N ILE A 403 17.63 18.19 13.37
CA ILE A 403 17.95 18.84 12.10
C ILE A 403 17.25 20.17 11.92
N ALA A 404 16.12 20.39 12.62
CA ALA A 404 15.35 21.62 12.54
C ALA A 404 14.53 21.85 13.82
N THR A 405 13.93 23.04 13.90
CA THR A 405 13.00 23.43 14.95
C THR A 405 11.67 23.87 14.34
N ALA A 406 10.57 23.33 14.81
CA ALA A 406 9.22 23.70 14.39
C ALA A 406 8.68 24.90 15.19
N GLN A 407 7.71 25.62 14.65
CA GLN A 407 7.02 26.69 15.39
C GLN A 407 6.19 26.16 16.55
N LYS A 408 5.52 25.03 16.35
CA LYS A 408 4.67 24.37 17.34
C LYS A 408 5.15 22.95 17.63
N ALA A 409 4.89 22.46 18.85
CA ALA A 409 5.20 21.11 19.28
C ALA A 409 4.09 20.12 18.86
N GLU A 410 3.75 20.12 17.58
CA GLU A 410 2.70 19.27 17.00
C GLU A 410 3.13 18.75 15.63
N THR A 411 2.75 17.52 15.31
CA THR A 411 3.04 16.92 14.00
C THR A 411 2.47 17.75 12.86
N ILE A 412 3.31 18.09 11.87
CA ILE A 412 2.84 18.71 10.64
C ILE A 412 2.18 17.61 9.80
N THR A 413 0.93 17.83 9.42
CA THR A 413 0.06 16.80 8.83
C THR A 413 0.52 16.34 7.46
N GLY A 414 0.47 15.04 7.23
CA GLY A 414 0.79 14.38 5.97
C GLY A 414 -0.47 13.89 5.23
N ARG A 415 -0.26 12.93 4.33
CA ARG A 415 -1.31 12.43 3.43
C ARG A 415 -2.50 11.76 4.11
N GLU A 416 -2.36 11.35 5.38
CA GLU A 416 -3.48 10.83 6.17
C GLU A 416 -4.53 11.88 6.48
N ASN A 417 -4.17 13.15 6.36
CA ASN A 417 -5.01 14.32 6.63
C ASN A 417 -5.03 15.27 5.43
N ASN A 418 -5.16 14.73 4.22
CA ASN A 418 -5.41 15.54 3.03
C ASN A 418 -6.69 16.36 3.20
N ASN A 419 -6.67 17.60 2.72
CA ASN A 419 -7.91 18.35 2.52
C ASN A 419 -8.74 17.77 1.36
N THR A 420 -9.90 18.36 1.09
CA THR A 420 -10.80 17.92 -0.01
C THR A 420 -10.19 18.05 -1.41
N SER A 421 -9.12 18.83 -1.54
CA SER A 421 -8.37 19.03 -2.80
C SER A 421 -7.15 18.09 -2.92
N ASN A 422 -7.00 17.11 -2.04
CA ASN A 422 -5.82 16.25 -1.96
C ASN A 422 -4.51 17.04 -1.77
N GLU A 423 -4.50 17.99 -0.84
CA GLU A 423 -3.37 18.80 -0.44
C GLU A 423 -3.07 18.55 1.05
N ASN A 424 -1.81 18.52 1.46
CA ASN A 424 -1.40 18.39 2.85
C ASN A 424 -0.11 19.15 3.14
N ALA A 425 0.04 19.61 4.37
CA ALA A 425 1.09 20.54 4.78
C ALA A 425 2.50 19.99 4.57
N VAL A 426 2.74 18.72 4.90
CA VAL A 426 4.07 18.10 4.69
C VAL A 426 4.38 17.95 3.21
N GLY A 427 3.37 17.64 2.40
CA GLY A 427 3.55 17.54 0.95
C GLY A 427 3.96 18.86 0.33
N ASP A 428 3.37 19.97 0.79
CA ASP A 428 3.74 21.31 0.35
C ASP A 428 5.16 21.66 0.77
N LEU A 429 5.58 21.34 2.01
CA LEU A 429 6.98 21.51 2.44
C LEU A 429 7.95 20.70 1.58
N VAL A 430 7.55 19.50 1.15
CA VAL A 430 8.39 18.62 0.31
C VAL A 430 8.62 19.25 -1.07
N VAL A 431 7.57 19.74 -1.73
CA VAL A 431 7.73 20.36 -3.05
C VAL A 431 8.42 21.72 -2.97
N ASP A 432 8.26 22.46 -1.86
CA ASP A 432 9.03 23.68 -1.60
C ASP A 432 10.51 23.38 -1.45
N ALA A 433 10.86 22.33 -0.74
CA ALA A 433 12.24 21.86 -0.61
C ALA A 433 12.85 21.48 -1.97
N GLN A 434 12.08 20.79 -2.83
CA GLN A 434 12.54 20.38 -4.16
C GLN A 434 12.77 21.60 -5.07
N LEU A 435 11.86 22.58 -5.07
CA LEU A 435 12.00 23.82 -5.83
C LEU A 435 13.18 24.66 -5.34
N SER A 436 13.28 24.85 -4.04
CA SER A 436 14.37 25.60 -3.39
C SER A 436 15.73 24.99 -3.72
N GLU A 437 15.88 23.67 -3.60
CA GLU A 437 17.15 22.99 -3.85
C GLU A 437 17.54 23.05 -5.34
N ALA A 438 16.58 22.89 -6.25
CA ALA A 438 16.84 23.01 -7.68
C ALA A 438 17.36 24.42 -8.02
N ASN A 439 16.79 25.45 -7.42
CA ASN A 439 17.21 26.84 -7.63
C ASN A 439 18.58 27.14 -6.97
N ARG A 440 18.84 26.56 -5.80
CA ARG A 440 20.16 26.62 -5.15
C ARG A 440 21.26 25.97 -6.00
N GLN A 441 20.94 24.90 -6.72
CA GLN A 441 21.86 24.23 -7.66
C GLN A 441 21.92 24.91 -9.04
N GLY A 442 21.28 26.06 -9.23
CA GLY A 442 21.36 26.88 -10.43
C GLY A 442 20.47 26.47 -11.59
N PHE A 443 19.52 25.55 -11.37
CA PHE A 443 18.64 25.06 -12.44
C PHE A 443 17.57 26.07 -12.88
N LYS A 444 17.33 27.14 -12.09
CA LYS A 444 16.28 28.16 -12.36
C LYS A 444 14.94 27.49 -12.66
N ALA A 445 14.53 26.60 -11.76
CA ALA A 445 13.26 25.89 -11.88
C ALA A 445 12.10 26.83 -11.55
N ASP A 446 11.03 26.74 -12.35
CA ASP A 446 9.80 27.52 -12.14
C ASP A 446 8.88 26.80 -11.13
N PHE A 447 8.80 25.47 -11.23
CA PHE A 447 7.87 24.66 -10.45
C PHE A 447 8.53 23.40 -9.90
N ALA A 448 7.97 22.88 -8.80
CA ALA A 448 8.20 21.50 -8.37
C ALA A 448 6.88 20.76 -8.24
N MET A 449 6.88 19.47 -8.61
CA MET A 449 5.73 18.59 -8.51
C MET A 449 6.16 17.24 -8.00
N THR A 450 5.40 16.68 -7.05
CA THR A 450 5.60 15.32 -6.57
C THR A 450 4.27 14.58 -6.42
N ASN A 451 4.28 13.25 -6.51
CA ASN A 451 3.09 12.43 -6.29
C ASN A 451 2.77 12.30 -4.80
N GLY A 452 1.50 12.22 -4.45
CA GLY A 452 1.05 12.01 -3.07
C GLY A 452 1.58 10.72 -2.46
N GLY A 453 1.84 9.68 -3.28
CA GLY A 453 2.49 8.44 -2.87
C GLY A 453 3.93 8.62 -2.38
N GLY A 454 4.61 9.66 -2.83
CA GLY A 454 5.97 10.05 -2.42
C GLY A 454 6.06 10.60 -0.99
N VAL A 455 4.93 10.98 -0.37
CA VAL A 455 4.83 11.46 1.02
C VAL A 455 4.22 10.34 1.88
N ARG A 456 5.00 9.72 2.76
CA ARG A 456 4.60 8.47 3.45
C ARG A 456 4.00 8.71 4.84
N SER A 457 4.35 9.79 5.51
CA SER A 457 3.86 10.14 6.85
C SER A 457 3.79 11.64 7.05
N GLY A 458 3.10 12.10 8.10
CA GLY A 458 3.29 13.43 8.65
C GLY A 458 4.71 13.62 9.19
N LEU A 459 5.16 14.87 9.34
CA LEU A 459 6.46 15.22 9.92
C LEU A 459 6.32 15.31 11.44
N ALA A 460 6.81 14.29 12.14
CA ALA A 460 6.76 14.24 13.59
C ALA A 460 7.63 15.34 14.23
N VAL A 461 7.08 16.03 15.23
CA VAL A 461 7.75 17.09 15.99
C VAL A 461 7.77 16.71 17.46
N GLY A 462 8.92 16.83 18.09
CA GLY A 462 9.09 16.58 19.52
C GLY A 462 8.38 17.62 20.41
N SER A 463 8.16 17.29 21.68
CA SER A 463 7.60 18.21 22.66
C SER A 463 8.49 19.45 22.89
N ASP A 464 9.78 19.36 22.62
CA ASP A 464 10.76 20.47 22.59
C ASP A 464 10.81 21.21 21.23
N LYS A 465 9.84 20.99 20.36
CA LYS A 465 9.75 21.48 18.98
C LYS A 465 10.87 20.99 18.04
N SER A 466 11.61 19.98 18.44
CA SER A 466 12.65 19.41 17.57
C SER A 466 12.07 18.60 16.43
N ILE A 467 12.67 18.75 15.25
CA ILE A 467 12.49 17.86 14.10
C ILE A 467 13.78 17.07 13.94
N THR A 468 13.67 15.73 13.95
CA THR A 468 14.83 14.86 13.85
C THR A 468 15.05 14.37 12.41
N TYR A 469 16.27 13.89 12.13
CA TYR A 469 16.61 13.23 10.87
C TYR A 469 15.64 12.07 10.56
N GLY A 470 15.36 11.23 11.57
CA GLY A 470 14.44 10.09 11.41
C GLY A 470 13.01 10.51 11.08
N ALA A 471 12.53 11.61 11.67
CA ALA A 471 11.21 12.16 11.35
C ALA A 471 11.13 12.63 9.89
N ALA A 472 12.13 13.35 9.40
CA ALA A 472 12.16 13.82 8.02
C ALA A 472 12.31 12.64 7.02
N MET A 473 13.14 11.66 7.35
CA MET A 473 13.30 10.46 6.52
C MET A 473 12.02 9.62 6.40
N ALA A 474 11.19 9.60 7.44
CA ALA A 474 9.90 8.90 7.42
C ALA A 474 8.90 9.54 6.43
N VAL A 475 9.05 10.84 6.15
CA VAL A 475 8.23 11.57 5.16
C VAL A 475 8.54 11.10 3.74
N GLN A 476 9.82 11.05 3.36
CA GLN A 476 10.28 10.64 2.02
C GLN A 476 11.38 9.58 2.11
N PRO A 477 11.02 8.29 2.27
CA PRO A 477 12.02 7.24 2.51
C PRO A 477 12.61 6.59 1.24
N PHE A 478 12.25 7.05 0.04
CA PHE A 478 12.58 6.34 -1.21
C PHE A 478 13.99 6.58 -1.73
N GLY A 479 14.57 7.75 -1.49
CA GLY A 479 15.87 8.11 -2.06
C GLY A 479 15.86 8.26 -3.58
N ASN A 480 14.75 8.78 -4.16
CA ASN A 480 14.67 9.02 -5.60
C ASN A 480 15.58 10.17 -6.03
N SER A 481 16.16 10.07 -7.24
CA SER A 481 16.78 11.22 -7.89
C SER A 481 15.73 12.26 -8.28
N LEU A 482 16.07 13.54 -8.14
CA LEU A 482 15.23 14.64 -8.61
C LEU A 482 15.69 15.10 -10.00
N LYS A 483 14.77 15.17 -10.95
CA LYS A 483 15.02 15.59 -12.33
C LYS A 483 14.41 16.95 -12.59
N VAL A 484 15.10 17.77 -13.38
CA VAL A 484 14.56 19.01 -13.94
C VAL A 484 14.18 18.73 -15.39
N LEU A 485 12.92 18.98 -15.70
CA LEU A 485 12.32 18.77 -17.02
C LEU A 485 11.89 20.11 -17.63
N ALA A 486 12.17 20.33 -18.89
CA ALA A 486 11.57 21.43 -19.66
C ALA A 486 10.23 20.95 -20.23
N MET A 487 9.14 21.58 -19.80
CA MET A 487 7.77 21.23 -20.17
C MET A 487 7.03 22.51 -20.63
N THR A 488 6.22 22.41 -21.68
CA THR A 488 5.33 23.51 -22.06
C THR A 488 4.21 23.67 -21.03
N GLY A 489 3.62 24.89 -20.93
CA GLY A 489 2.47 25.06 -20.04
C GLY A 489 1.31 24.13 -20.37
N LYS A 490 1.12 23.79 -21.65
CA LYS A 490 0.14 22.76 -22.06
C LYS A 490 0.43 21.40 -21.44
N GLN A 491 1.69 20.93 -21.46
CA GLN A 491 2.08 19.67 -20.83
C GLN A 491 1.91 19.70 -19.31
N ILE A 492 2.16 20.85 -18.68
CA ILE A 492 1.94 21.04 -17.23
C ILE A 492 0.45 20.95 -16.91
N LEU A 493 -0.40 21.66 -17.66
CA LEU A 493 -1.86 21.58 -17.48
C LEU A 493 -2.38 20.17 -17.71
N ASP A 494 -1.86 19.45 -18.70
CA ASP A 494 -2.23 18.06 -18.95
C ASP A 494 -1.80 17.14 -17.81
N ALA A 495 -0.61 17.34 -17.23
CA ALA A 495 -0.16 16.61 -16.05
C ALA A 495 -1.08 16.86 -14.83
N LEU A 496 -1.45 18.12 -14.59
CA LEU A 496 -2.40 18.47 -13.52
C LEU A 496 -3.78 17.86 -13.75
N ASN A 497 -4.25 17.78 -14.99
CA ASN A 497 -5.53 17.14 -15.32
C ASN A 497 -5.50 15.63 -15.17
N GLN A 498 -4.35 14.96 -15.33
CA GLN A 498 -4.26 13.50 -15.20
C GLN A 498 -4.72 13.02 -13.82
N GLN A 499 -4.42 13.74 -12.73
CA GLN A 499 -4.86 13.34 -11.39
C GLN A 499 -6.39 13.23 -11.26
N TYR A 500 -7.14 13.98 -12.05
CA TYR A 500 -8.61 14.00 -12.03
C TYR A 500 -9.24 12.99 -13.01
N GLN A 501 -8.44 12.38 -13.86
CA GLN A 501 -8.85 11.29 -14.76
C GLN A 501 -8.63 9.90 -14.13
N LEU A 502 -7.85 9.85 -13.05
CA LEU A 502 -7.59 8.67 -12.24
C LEU A 502 -8.64 8.56 -11.13
N ASP A 503 -8.70 7.44 -10.46
CA ASP A 503 -9.73 7.08 -9.46
C ASP A 503 -9.62 7.83 -8.11
N GLY A 504 -8.88 8.96 -8.08
CA GLY A 504 -8.67 9.77 -6.88
C GLY A 504 -7.55 9.29 -5.96
N HIS A 505 -6.94 8.14 -6.23
CA HIS A 505 -5.81 7.62 -5.44
C HIS A 505 -4.49 8.30 -5.79
N TYR A 506 -4.37 8.84 -7.00
CA TYR A 506 -3.15 9.47 -7.51
C TYR A 506 -3.37 10.97 -7.64
N TYR A 507 -2.53 11.75 -7.00
CA TYR A 507 -2.58 13.22 -7.04
C TYR A 507 -1.18 13.81 -6.98
N LEU A 508 -1.06 15.06 -7.42
CA LEU A 508 0.18 15.83 -7.40
C LEU A 508 0.14 16.85 -6.27
N LEU A 509 1.26 17.06 -5.62
CA LEU A 509 1.57 18.20 -4.77
C LEU A 509 2.41 19.15 -5.61
N VAL A 510 2.23 20.47 -5.46
CA VAL A 510 2.80 21.48 -6.34
C VAL A 510 3.45 22.65 -5.56
N SER A 511 4.53 23.20 -6.10
CA SER A 511 5.16 24.44 -5.63
C SER A 511 5.55 25.34 -6.80
N GLY A 512 5.52 26.66 -6.59
CA GLY A 512 5.77 27.67 -7.62
C GLY A 512 4.57 27.95 -8.52
N LEU A 513 3.49 27.20 -8.38
CA LEU A 513 2.20 27.47 -9.02
C LEU A 513 1.04 27.14 -8.07
N HIS A 514 -0.11 27.73 -8.37
CA HIS A 514 -1.39 27.35 -7.77
C HIS A 514 -2.48 27.35 -8.86
N TYR A 515 -3.62 26.71 -8.58
CA TYR A 515 -4.70 26.67 -9.54
C TYR A 515 -6.08 26.62 -8.89
N VAL A 516 -7.06 27.10 -9.65
CA VAL A 516 -8.47 27.03 -9.28
C VAL A 516 -9.18 26.02 -10.17
N TYR A 517 -10.08 25.25 -9.58
CA TYR A 517 -10.86 24.25 -10.28
C TYR A 517 -12.33 24.25 -9.81
N THR A 518 -13.20 23.72 -10.64
CA THR A 518 -14.62 23.52 -10.31
C THR A 518 -15.03 22.08 -10.56
N LYS A 519 -16.15 21.68 -9.99
CA LYS A 519 -16.77 20.37 -10.22
C LYS A 519 -18.13 20.56 -10.84
N ASP A 520 -18.47 19.72 -11.82
CA ASP A 520 -19.84 19.62 -12.35
C ASP A 520 -20.74 18.81 -11.41
N ALA A 521 -22.02 18.72 -11.75
CA ALA A 521 -23.03 17.98 -10.96
C ALA A 521 -22.71 16.47 -10.84
N ALA A 522 -21.88 15.92 -11.73
CA ALA A 522 -21.40 14.53 -11.68
C ALA A 522 -20.07 14.38 -10.89
N GLY A 523 -19.56 15.49 -10.32
CA GLY A 523 -18.29 15.51 -9.58
C GLY A 523 -17.05 15.54 -10.46
N LYS A 524 -17.19 15.71 -11.79
CA LYS A 524 -16.05 15.78 -12.71
C LYS A 524 -15.35 17.13 -12.56
N VAL A 525 -14.04 17.08 -12.32
CA VAL A 525 -13.19 18.26 -12.13
C VAL A 525 -12.82 18.89 -13.47
N LYS A 526 -12.86 20.23 -13.52
CA LYS A 526 -12.30 21.08 -14.57
C LYS A 526 -11.37 22.10 -13.93
N ILE A 527 -10.09 22.08 -14.29
CA ILE A 527 -9.16 23.17 -13.95
C ILE A 527 -9.58 24.40 -14.75
N VAL A 528 -9.86 25.50 -14.07
CA VAL A 528 -10.31 26.75 -14.67
C VAL A 528 -9.13 27.62 -15.06
N LYS A 529 -8.21 27.88 -14.11
CA LYS A 529 -6.98 28.64 -14.35
C LYS A 529 -5.83 28.08 -13.51
N VAL A 530 -4.64 28.20 -14.06
CA VAL A 530 -3.36 27.92 -13.38
C VAL A 530 -2.57 29.22 -13.35
N TYR A 531 -2.07 29.56 -12.18
CA TYR A 531 -1.28 30.76 -11.96
C TYR A 531 0.17 30.41 -11.62
N VAL A 532 1.11 31.22 -12.09
CA VAL A 532 2.55 31.11 -11.85
C VAL A 532 2.90 31.92 -10.60
N GLY A 533 3.66 31.33 -9.70
CA GLY A 533 4.04 31.93 -8.42
C GLY A 533 3.01 31.71 -7.31
N GLU A 534 3.38 32.02 -6.08
CA GLU A 534 2.50 31.97 -4.91
C GLU A 534 1.79 33.30 -4.74
N GLY A 535 0.46 33.32 -4.84
CA GLY A 535 -0.36 34.52 -4.71
C GLY A 535 -0.32 35.45 -5.91
N GLU A 536 0.37 35.10 -6.98
CA GLU A 536 0.43 35.90 -8.21
C GLU A 536 -0.77 35.65 -9.13
N LYS A 537 -1.13 36.65 -9.93
CA LYS A 537 -2.23 36.55 -10.90
C LYS A 537 -1.75 36.31 -12.33
N THR A 538 -0.48 35.98 -12.52
CA THR A 538 0.07 35.67 -13.85
C THR A 538 -0.38 34.29 -14.29
N GLU A 539 -1.21 34.24 -15.31
CA GLU A 539 -1.74 32.95 -15.82
C GLU A 539 -0.64 32.17 -16.55
N LEU A 540 -0.68 30.85 -16.42
CA LEU A 540 0.23 29.92 -17.08
C LEU A 540 0.06 30.02 -18.61
N SER A 541 1.10 30.45 -19.31
CA SER A 541 1.12 30.44 -20.78
C SER A 541 1.28 29.03 -21.31
N LEU A 542 0.32 28.54 -22.08
CA LEU A 542 0.31 27.17 -22.59
C LEU A 542 1.47 26.87 -23.55
N THR A 543 1.99 27.88 -24.23
CA THR A 543 3.07 27.77 -25.23
C THR A 543 4.46 27.98 -24.65
N LYS A 544 4.58 28.73 -23.53
CA LYS A 544 5.86 28.96 -22.85
C LYS A 544 6.40 27.65 -22.28
N THR A 545 7.71 27.48 -22.34
CA THR A 545 8.41 26.37 -21.69
C THR A 545 8.87 26.76 -20.29
N TYR A 546 8.57 25.91 -19.33
CA TYR A 546 8.92 26.05 -17.92
C TYR A 546 9.84 24.91 -17.48
N ARG A 547 10.63 25.13 -16.44
CA ARG A 547 11.45 24.11 -15.81
C ARG A 547 10.73 23.53 -14.58
N VAL A 548 10.42 22.24 -14.62
CA VAL A 548 9.67 21.53 -13.59
C VAL A 548 10.60 20.53 -12.90
N VAL A 549 10.71 20.61 -11.58
CA VAL A 549 11.38 19.59 -10.77
C VAL A 549 10.40 18.46 -10.47
N ALA A 550 10.81 17.24 -10.68
CA ALA A 550 10.03 16.03 -10.36
C ALA A 550 10.96 14.89 -9.94
N ASN A 551 10.50 14.02 -9.06
CA ASN A 551 11.25 12.82 -8.73
C ASN A 551 11.33 11.88 -9.96
N GLU A 552 12.36 11.03 -10.00
CA GLU A 552 12.58 10.15 -11.16
C GLU A 552 11.43 9.17 -11.42
N PHE A 553 10.62 8.89 -10.41
CA PHE A 553 9.48 8.00 -10.49
C PHE A 553 8.37 8.60 -11.37
N ILE A 554 7.85 9.80 -11.03
CA ILE A 554 6.82 10.45 -11.88
C ILE A 554 7.42 10.98 -13.19
N ALA A 555 8.68 11.41 -13.21
CA ALA A 555 9.37 11.76 -14.45
C ALA A 555 9.51 10.57 -15.43
N GLY A 556 9.37 9.34 -14.95
CA GLY A 556 9.30 8.11 -15.73
C GLY A 556 7.88 7.62 -16.03
N GLY A 557 6.85 8.39 -15.69
CA GLY A 557 5.43 8.03 -15.87
C GLY A 557 4.83 7.21 -14.72
N GLY A 558 5.49 7.22 -13.55
CA GLY A 558 4.96 6.57 -12.34
C GLY A 558 3.63 7.16 -11.90
N ASP A 559 2.84 6.40 -11.15
CA ASP A 559 1.47 6.75 -10.72
C ASP A 559 0.57 7.22 -11.89
N HIS A 560 0.82 6.71 -13.10
CA HIS A 560 0.13 7.06 -14.35
C HIS A 560 0.32 8.51 -14.84
N PHE A 561 1.25 9.29 -14.26
CA PHE A 561 1.56 10.66 -14.70
C PHE A 561 2.43 10.65 -15.97
N ILE A 562 1.90 10.11 -17.05
CA ILE A 562 2.63 9.89 -18.32
C ILE A 562 3.05 11.21 -19.00
N GLN A 563 2.40 12.34 -18.71
CA GLN A 563 2.76 13.64 -19.30
C GLN A 563 4.16 14.09 -18.95
N PHE A 564 4.69 13.73 -17.77
CA PHE A 564 6.08 14.04 -17.42
C PHE A 564 7.11 13.38 -18.36
N THR A 565 6.75 12.26 -18.99
CA THR A 565 7.66 11.55 -19.92
C THR A 565 7.91 12.32 -21.23
N ALA A 566 7.03 13.27 -21.57
CA ALA A 566 7.18 14.17 -22.71
C ALA A 566 8.10 15.37 -22.39
N GLY A 567 8.42 15.62 -21.11
CA GLY A 567 9.32 16.68 -20.70
C GLY A 567 10.76 16.41 -21.15
N LYS A 568 11.43 17.41 -21.73
CA LYS A 568 12.84 17.31 -22.10
C LYS A 568 13.72 17.44 -20.86
N LYS A 569 14.57 16.45 -20.59
CA LYS A 569 15.49 16.47 -19.46
C LYS A 569 16.46 17.66 -19.56
N VAL A 570 16.50 18.51 -18.54
CA VAL A 570 17.45 19.62 -18.37
C VAL A 570 18.62 19.16 -17.51
N GLY A 571 18.36 18.47 -16.39
CA GLY A 571 19.39 17.98 -15.49
C GLY A 571 18.85 17.05 -14.42
N ILE A 572 19.75 16.68 -13.50
CA ILE A 572 19.45 15.90 -12.30
C ILE A 572 20.11 16.63 -11.13
N LEU A 573 19.38 16.84 -10.03
CA LEU A 573 19.92 17.42 -8.81
C LEU A 573 20.94 16.46 -8.19
N THR A 574 21.95 17.02 -7.56
CA THR A 574 22.82 16.29 -6.65
C THR A 574 22.05 15.99 -5.37
N GLY A 575 22.11 14.75 -4.90
CA GLY A 575 21.33 14.28 -3.76
C GLY A 575 19.98 13.68 -4.15
N THR A 576 19.39 13.01 -3.18
CA THR A 576 18.07 12.35 -3.31
C THR A 576 16.95 13.27 -2.85
N ASP A 577 15.69 12.89 -3.10
CA ASP A 577 14.50 13.58 -2.57
C ASP A 577 14.51 13.63 -1.03
N THR A 578 14.90 12.53 -0.37
CA THR A 578 15.09 12.45 1.09
C THR A 578 16.14 13.47 1.59
N GLU A 579 17.33 13.46 0.97
CA GLU A 579 18.41 14.38 1.33
C GLU A 579 18.03 15.84 1.06
N THR A 580 17.33 16.11 -0.05
CA THR A 580 16.81 17.42 -0.40
C THR A 580 15.89 17.97 0.68
N PHE A 581 14.94 17.14 1.14
CA PHE A 581 14.01 17.56 2.20
C PHE A 581 14.73 17.80 3.54
N ILE A 582 15.63 16.90 3.95
CA ILE A 582 16.43 17.05 5.17
C ILE A 582 17.29 18.33 5.11
N ASN A 583 17.97 18.58 3.98
CA ASN A 583 18.82 19.75 3.79
C ASN A 583 18.02 21.05 3.80
N TYR A 584 16.83 21.07 3.21
CA TYR A 584 15.93 22.23 3.26
C TYR A 584 15.55 22.58 4.70
N LEU A 585 15.12 21.59 5.50
CA LEU A 585 14.78 21.81 6.91
C LEU A 585 15.96 22.35 7.72
N LYS A 586 17.18 21.82 7.49
CA LYS A 586 18.43 22.32 8.10
C LYS A 586 18.71 23.76 7.71
N GLN A 587 18.57 24.11 6.44
CA GLN A 587 18.83 25.46 5.90
C GLN A 587 17.85 26.50 6.47
N GLN A 588 16.55 26.16 6.55
CA GLN A 588 15.56 27.04 7.17
C GLN A 588 15.95 27.37 8.63
N THR A 589 16.30 26.35 9.40
CA THR A 589 16.71 26.54 10.80
C THR A 589 18.04 27.30 10.92
N ALA A 590 19.02 27.01 10.07
CA ALA A 590 20.29 27.74 10.05
C ALA A 590 20.13 29.24 9.70
N SER A 591 19.10 29.59 8.92
CA SER A 591 18.72 31.00 8.63
C SER A 591 17.84 31.62 9.73
N GLY A 592 17.71 30.98 10.89
CA GLY A 592 16.90 31.47 12.02
C GLY A 592 15.40 31.28 11.89
N LYS A 593 14.94 30.57 10.84
CA LYS A 593 13.51 30.30 10.63
C LYS A 593 13.09 29.03 11.34
N GLN A 594 11.89 29.04 11.91
CA GLN A 594 11.23 27.85 12.42
C GLN A 594 10.31 27.26 11.35
N ILE A 595 10.23 25.93 11.30
CA ILE A 595 9.37 25.25 10.34
C ILE A 595 7.91 25.43 10.75
N ALA A 596 7.14 26.07 9.88
CA ALA A 596 5.70 26.23 10.02
C ALA A 596 4.94 25.18 9.20
N SER A 597 3.70 24.92 9.59
CA SER A 597 2.75 24.19 8.74
C SER A 597 2.28 25.14 7.63
N PRO A 598 2.51 24.85 6.33
CA PRO A 598 2.00 25.67 5.24
C PRO A 598 0.48 25.77 5.22
N ALA A 599 -0.04 26.88 4.67
CA ALA A 599 -1.46 27.02 4.35
C ALA A 599 -1.80 26.16 3.13
N LEU A 600 -2.93 25.47 3.18
CA LEU A 600 -3.42 24.59 2.09
C LEU A 600 -4.29 25.41 1.14
N ASN A 601 -3.67 26.06 0.17
CA ASN A 601 -4.33 27.01 -0.76
C ASN A 601 -3.78 26.96 -2.19
N ARG A 602 -3.00 25.94 -2.54
CA ARG A 602 -2.44 25.79 -3.88
C ARG A 602 -3.42 25.15 -4.87
N LYS A 603 -4.46 24.49 -4.35
CA LYS A 603 -5.52 23.84 -5.11
C LYS A 603 -6.88 24.28 -4.55
N VAL A 604 -7.50 25.25 -5.20
CA VAL A 604 -8.72 25.88 -4.66
C VAL A 604 -9.93 25.48 -5.49
N GLU A 605 -10.89 24.82 -4.83
CA GLU A 605 -12.21 24.57 -5.44
C GLU A 605 -13.04 25.85 -5.41
N ILE A 606 -13.59 26.23 -6.57
CA ILE A 606 -14.46 27.39 -6.73
C ILE A 606 -15.81 26.97 -7.27
N SER A 607 -16.84 27.79 -7.01
CA SER A 607 -18.20 27.54 -7.53
C SER A 607 -18.24 27.67 -9.06
N ALA A 608 -19.24 27.04 -9.68
CA ALA A 608 -19.48 27.18 -11.13
C ALA A 608 -19.69 28.65 -11.57
N ALA A 609 -20.31 29.46 -10.71
CA ALA A 609 -20.51 30.89 -10.98
C ALA A 609 -19.17 31.67 -10.99
N GLN A 610 -18.28 31.40 -10.02
CA GLN A 610 -16.94 31.97 -9.99
C GLN A 610 -16.09 31.49 -11.18
N ALA A 611 -16.21 30.22 -11.56
CA ALA A 611 -15.51 29.68 -12.73
C ALA A 611 -15.93 30.42 -14.01
N ALA A 612 -17.24 30.59 -14.23
CA ALA A 612 -17.78 31.32 -15.39
C ALA A 612 -17.35 32.79 -15.43
N ALA A 613 -17.15 33.43 -14.26
CA ALA A 613 -16.63 34.81 -14.17
C ALA A 613 -15.14 34.90 -14.53
N LEU A 614 -14.34 33.87 -14.23
CA LEU A 614 -12.91 33.83 -14.56
C LEU A 614 -12.65 33.45 -16.03
N GLU A 615 -13.59 32.84 -16.72
CA GLU A 615 -13.48 32.43 -18.13
C GLU A 615 -13.90 33.53 -19.12
N LYS A 616 -14.54 34.64 -18.62
CA LYS A 616 -14.84 35.84 -19.36
C LYS A 616 -13.63 36.78 -19.42
#